data_b6b3b1fb0cf85e7616d30b06dfd8a868
#
_entry.id   b6b3b1fb0cf85e7616d30b06dfd8a868
#
_cell.length_a   1.000
_cell.length_b   1.000
_cell.length_c   1.000
_cell.angle_alpha   90.00
_cell.angle_beta   90.00
_cell.angle_gamma   90.00
#
_symmetry.space_group_name_H-M   'P 1'
#
loop_
_entity.id
_entity.type
_entity.pdbx_description
1 polymer ?
#
loop_
_entity_poly.entity_id
_entity_poly.type
_entity_poly.pdbx_seq_one_letter_code
_entity_poly.pdbx_strand_id
1 'polypeptide(L)'
;MSSPSRRFTGIPVVLISILSLSALSARAQETQPAASPPAEEGSGQELSPEEQAEIEAAIGKDTKAEPQAPAESAPTSGASAPLPVPQILSSQFLELSFVLDVALAAFTAEEPLQGGAHDPLDNGFTFQQLELSISSVVDPYLRFNGNIVFSQFGVEVEEAYVTSLDLPANLQVRAGQFLTRFGRLNNTHPHAWDFADQPFVFSRVFGGEGNRGLGLEVSWLSPLPWYLEVVGSGTDATGESTARSFFGAESSRVVSPFDFQFTGAVKQFFPFGDDLSLLWGLSAATGPNASGYRNRSDVYGTDLYLKYRPTSAADANVVSLQAELLYRRRQVPDDLLSDWGGYAQVLWRFSRRWATSGRYEFGTAARDQDGRLAEDPLDPEWTATRQRISANVTFWPTEFSRLRLQAATDRVGWRSEPDYSAFLTLEAVMGAHGAHAF
;
A
#
# COMPACT_ATOMS: atom_id res chain seq x y z
N MET A 1 64.80 -14.22 2.90
CA MET A 1 65.31 -12.98 2.38
C MET A 1 64.15 -12.14 1.90
N SER A 2 63.93 -10.99 2.50
CA SER A 2 63.01 -9.90 2.23
C SER A 2 61.57 -10.22 1.95
N SER A 3 60.75 -10.12 3.01
CA SER A 3 59.30 -9.92 3.02
C SER A 3 58.96 -8.48 2.61
N PRO A 4 57.91 -8.24 1.79
CA PRO A 4 57.33 -6.90 1.66
C PRO A 4 56.13 -6.71 2.55
N SER A 5 56.23 -5.68 3.37
CA SER A 5 55.21 -5.13 4.26
C SER A 5 53.95 -4.70 3.47
N ARG A 6 52.77 -5.20 3.85
CA ARG A 6 51.47 -4.70 3.40
C ARG A 6 51.16 -3.40 4.17
N ARG A 7 51.11 -2.30 3.46
CA ARG A 7 50.57 -1.03 3.95
C ARG A 7 49.04 -1.11 3.96
N PHE A 8 48.45 -0.93 5.13
CA PHE A 8 47.03 -0.63 5.28
C PHE A 8 46.78 0.79 4.73
N THR A 9 46.04 0.89 3.64
CA THR A 9 45.49 2.18 3.17
C THR A 9 44.14 2.39 3.82
N GLY A 10 44.00 3.53 4.47
CA GLY A 10 42.85 3.90 5.29
C GLY A 10 41.57 4.08 4.50
N ILE A 11 40.49 3.78 5.19
CA ILE A 11 39.10 4.03 4.82
C ILE A 11 38.88 5.55 4.82
N PRO A 12 38.36 6.18 3.75
CA PRO A 12 37.97 7.58 3.83
C PRO A 12 36.65 7.66 4.60
N VAL A 13 36.70 8.27 5.77
CA VAL A 13 35.51 8.74 6.49
C VAL A 13 34.96 9.94 5.70
N VAL A 14 33.83 9.71 5.03
CA VAL A 14 33.06 10.81 4.43
C VAL A 14 32.33 11.52 5.57
N LEU A 15 32.88 12.67 5.95
CA LEU A 15 32.21 13.63 6.83
C LEU A 15 31.02 14.23 6.06
N ILE A 16 29.81 13.88 6.47
CA ILE A 16 28.59 14.60 6.08
C ILE A 16 28.61 15.93 6.84
N SER A 17 28.96 17.00 6.14
CA SER A 17 28.85 18.37 6.64
C SER A 17 27.38 18.72 6.78
N ILE A 18 26.88 18.76 8.01
CA ILE A 18 25.58 19.32 8.35
C ILE A 18 25.66 20.83 8.09
N LEU A 19 24.92 21.30 7.09
CA LEU A 19 24.70 22.72 6.86
C LEU A 19 24.01 23.31 8.09
N SER A 20 24.74 24.07 8.87
CA SER A 20 24.20 24.93 9.91
C SER A 20 23.46 26.10 9.25
N LEU A 21 22.13 26.03 9.25
CA LEU A 21 21.27 27.14 8.89
C LEU A 21 21.32 28.16 10.02
N SER A 22 22.13 29.21 9.82
CA SER A 22 22.20 30.37 10.69
C SER A 22 20.86 31.11 10.63
N ALA A 23 20.17 31.21 11.76
CA ALA A 23 18.96 31.99 11.90
C ALA A 23 19.32 33.50 11.66
N LEU A 24 18.86 34.06 10.56
CA LEU A 24 18.81 35.50 10.36
C LEU A 24 17.67 36.04 11.23
N SER A 25 18.06 36.68 12.35
CA SER A 25 17.16 37.50 13.14
C SER A 25 16.83 38.78 12.35
N ALA A 26 15.66 38.79 11.71
CA ALA A 26 15.09 40.02 11.19
C ALA A 26 14.55 40.84 12.38
N ARG A 27 15.22 41.97 12.64
CA ARG A 27 14.78 42.99 13.59
C ARG A 27 13.50 43.61 13.07
N ALA A 28 12.38 43.37 13.72
CA ALA A 28 11.12 44.06 13.44
C ALA A 28 11.27 45.53 13.85
N GLN A 29 11.10 46.38 12.87
CA GLN A 29 10.98 47.84 13.05
C GLN A 29 9.52 48.10 13.42
N GLU A 30 9.30 48.62 14.63
CA GLU A 30 7.99 49.10 15.09
C GLU A 30 7.55 50.26 14.17
N THR A 31 6.52 50.01 13.35
CA THR A 31 5.70 51.04 12.73
C THR A 31 4.39 51.16 13.52
N GLN A 32 4.09 52.39 13.97
CA GLN A 32 2.87 52.79 14.63
C GLN A 32 1.62 52.33 13.85
N PRO A 33 0.54 51.91 14.53
CA PRO A 33 -0.68 51.51 13.83
C PRO A 33 -1.39 52.73 13.26
N ALA A 34 -1.61 52.70 11.95
CA ALA A 34 -2.53 53.60 11.29
C ALA A 34 -3.97 53.27 11.70
N ALA A 35 -4.77 54.32 11.96
CA ALA A 35 -6.14 54.22 12.36
C ALA A 35 -7.00 53.38 11.45
N SER A 36 -7.76 52.45 12.00
CA SER A 36 -8.74 51.64 11.31
C SER A 36 -9.86 52.50 10.78
N PRO A 37 -10.35 52.26 9.53
CA PRO A 37 -11.61 52.83 9.08
C PRO A 37 -12.76 52.21 9.88
N PRO A 38 -13.92 52.95 10.02
CA PRO A 38 -15.04 52.48 10.82
C PRO A 38 -15.65 51.23 10.22
N ALA A 39 -15.99 50.28 11.11
CA ALA A 39 -16.71 49.05 10.78
C ALA A 39 -18.04 49.42 10.11
N GLU A 40 -18.27 48.98 8.89
CA GLU A 40 -19.62 48.88 8.36
C GLU A 40 -20.37 47.82 9.17
N GLU A 41 -21.42 48.24 9.85
CA GLU A 41 -22.40 47.35 10.44
C GLU A 41 -23.04 46.53 9.35
N GLY A 42 -22.65 45.26 9.22
CA GLY A 42 -23.37 44.29 8.43
C GLY A 42 -24.77 44.14 8.98
N SER A 43 -25.75 44.70 8.28
CA SER A 43 -27.17 44.51 8.53
C SER A 43 -27.46 43.01 8.47
N GLY A 44 -27.65 42.38 9.65
CA GLY A 44 -28.33 41.09 9.71
C GLY A 44 -29.73 41.27 9.09
N GLN A 45 -29.92 40.71 7.94
CA GLN A 45 -31.26 40.59 7.36
C GLN A 45 -32.02 39.60 8.24
N GLU A 46 -32.88 40.14 9.11
CA GLU A 46 -33.90 39.33 9.78
C GLU A 46 -34.80 38.74 8.68
N LEU A 47 -34.92 37.43 8.65
CA LEU A 47 -35.81 36.70 7.74
C LEU A 47 -37.23 37.27 7.90
N SER A 48 -37.91 37.50 6.78
CA SER A 48 -39.26 38.00 6.78
C SER A 48 -40.22 37.01 7.47
N PRO A 49 -41.33 37.45 8.09
CA PRO A 49 -42.30 36.56 8.72
C PRO A 49 -42.82 35.46 7.76
N GLU A 50 -42.84 35.73 6.43
CA GLU A 50 -43.22 34.74 5.42
C GLU A 50 -42.16 33.65 5.22
N GLU A 51 -40.89 34.01 5.21
CA GLU A 51 -39.79 33.04 5.11
C GLU A 51 -39.65 32.16 6.36
N GLN A 52 -39.93 32.75 7.55
CA GLN A 52 -39.98 31.98 8.78
C GLN A 52 -41.14 30.98 8.82
N ALA A 53 -42.31 31.38 8.31
CA ALA A 53 -43.48 30.52 8.21
C ALA A 53 -43.29 29.39 7.21
N GLU A 54 -42.54 29.61 6.11
CA GLU A 54 -42.22 28.59 5.10
C GLU A 54 -41.25 27.55 5.67
N ILE A 55 -40.25 27.96 6.45
CA ILE A 55 -39.32 27.08 7.13
C ILE A 55 -40.01 26.22 8.20
N GLU A 56 -40.90 26.83 9.01
CA GLU A 56 -41.69 26.09 10.02
C GLU A 56 -42.70 25.12 9.36
N ALA A 57 -43.27 25.46 8.21
CA ALA A 57 -44.15 24.57 7.46
C ALA A 57 -43.38 23.38 6.81
N ALA A 58 -42.12 23.59 6.42
CA ALA A 58 -41.26 22.51 5.92
C ALA A 58 -40.86 21.52 7.03
N ILE A 59 -40.48 22.03 8.22
CA ILE A 59 -40.12 21.22 9.38
C ILE A 59 -41.34 20.44 9.91
N GLY A 60 -42.55 21.03 9.87
CA GLY A 60 -43.79 20.39 10.33
C GLY A 60 -44.30 19.25 9.43
N LYS A 61 -43.82 19.15 8.18
CA LYS A 61 -44.16 18.03 7.28
C LYS A 61 -43.35 16.77 7.49
N ASP A 62 -42.14 16.90 8.03
CA ASP A 62 -41.28 15.72 8.28
C ASP A 62 -41.57 14.99 9.61
N THR A 63 -42.42 15.53 10.46
CA THR A 63 -42.72 14.94 11.79
C THR A 63 -44.06 14.19 11.89
N LYS A 64 -44.81 13.99 10.81
CA LYS A 64 -46.08 13.25 10.82
C LYS A 64 -46.09 12.14 9.78
N ALA A 65 -45.48 11.01 10.08
CA ALA A 65 -45.79 9.73 9.45
C ALA A 65 -46.04 8.70 10.55
N GLU A 66 -47.30 8.52 10.95
CA GLU A 66 -47.78 7.35 11.70
C GLU A 66 -48.14 6.23 10.72
N PRO A 67 -47.98 4.95 11.11
CA PRO A 67 -48.23 3.80 10.23
C PRO A 67 -49.71 3.44 10.20
N GLN A 68 -50.32 3.37 9.02
CA GLN A 68 -51.62 2.74 8.80
C GLN A 68 -51.46 1.39 8.12
N ALA A 69 -52.13 0.39 8.73
CA ALA A 69 -52.29 -1.00 8.27
C ALA A 69 -53.22 -1.12 7.04
N PRO A 70 -53.25 -2.28 6.34
CA PRO A 70 -53.63 -2.36 4.96
C PRO A 70 -55.14 -2.52 4.76
N ALA A 71 -55.69 -1.95 3.70
CA ALA A 71 -56.99 -2.28 3.13
C ALA A 71 -56.88 -2.78 1.68
N GLU A 72 -57.39 -3.94 1.48
CA GLU A 72 -57.59 -4.69 0.24
C GLU A 72 -58.50 -3.94 -0.77
N SER A 73 -58.10 -3.88 -2.03
CA SER A 73 -59.07 -3.90 -3.17
C SER A 73 -58.34 -4.06 -4.51
N ALA A 74 -58.93 -4.86 -5.35
CA ALA A 74 -58.49 -5.44 -6.61
C ALA A 74 -58.54 -4.49 -7.83
N PRO A 75 -58.29 -4.93 -9.09
CA PRO A 75 -57.31 -4.37 -10.01
C PRO A 75 -57.93 -3.48 -11.11
N THR A 76 -57.23 -2.51 -11.62
CA THR A 76 -57.48 -1.90 -12.93
C THR A 76 -56.16 -1.74 -13.74
N SER A 77 -56.25 -2.20 -14.94
CA SER A 77 -55.25 -2.31 -15.99
C SER A 77 -54.64 -0.99 -16.46
N GLY A 78 -53.37 -1.02 -16.74
CA GLY A 78 -52.75 -0.33 -17.86
C GLY A 78 -52.17 1.03 -17.63
N ALA A 79 -50.92 1.07 -17.17
CA ALA A 79 -49.87 2.00 -17.62
C ALA A 79 -48.55 1.48 -17.07
N SER A 80 -47.59 1.22 -17.95
CA SER A 80 -46.21 0.84 -17.53
C SER A 80 -45.61 1.97 -16.71
N ALA A 81 -45.68 1.86 -15.39
CA ALA A 81 -44.92 2.71 -14.51
C ALA A 81 -43.43 2.37 -14.72
N PRO A 82 -42.51 3.38 -14.83
CA PRO A 82 -41.12 3.11 -14.81
C PRO A 82 -40.80 2.38 -13.51
N LEU A 83 -40.07 1.27 -13.62
CA LEU A 83 -39.58 0.51 -12.47
C LEU A 83 -38.91 1.52 -11.53
N PRO A 84 -39.17 1.52 -10.22
CA PRO A 84 -38.44 2.34 -9.29
C PRO A 84 -36.97 1.89 -9.39
N VAL A 85 -36.14 2.75 -9.95
CA VAL A 85 -34.70 2.62 -9.82
C VAL A 85 -34.45 2.63 -8.31
N PRO A 86 -33.86 1.58 -7.71
CA PRO A 86 -33.61 1.57 -6.30
C PRO A 86 -32.81 2.84 -5.96
N GLN A 87 -33.28 3.62 -5.00
CA GLN A 87 -32.54 4.78 -4.44
C GLN A 87 -31.32 4.33 -3.62
N ILE A 88 -30.66 3.24 -4.02
CA ILE A 88 -29.43 2.68 -3.42
C ILE A 88 -28.21 3.52 -3.75
N LEU A 89 -28.33 4.49 -4.66
CA LEU A 89 -27.29 5.49 -4.95
C LEU A 89 -27.46 6.79 -4.11
N SER A 90 -28.01 6.69 -2.91
CA SER A 90 -27.85 7.78 -1.95
C SER A 90 -26.38 7.81 -1.52
N SER A 91 -25.77 8.97 -1.57
CA SER A 91 -24.35 9.26 -1.26
C SER A 91 -23.85 8.79 0.10
N GLN A 92 -24.70 8.17 0.93
CA GLN A 92 -24.37 7.64 2.24
C GLN A 92 -23.73 6.25 2.22
N PHE A 93 -23.76 5.54 1.09
CA PHE A 93 -23.25 4.17 0.98
C PHE A 93 -22.09 4.03 -0.02
N LEU A 94 -21.78 5.08 -0.77
CA LEU A 94 -20.69 5.09 -1.74
C LEU A 94 -19.55 5.99 -1.23
N GLU A 95 -18.44 5.39 -0.90
CA GLU A 95 -17.21 6.07 -0.52
C GLU A 95 -16.32 6.15 -1.76
N LEU A 96 -15.92 7.36 -2.14
CA LEU A 96 -14.99 7.62 -3.23
C LEU A 96 -13.81 8.41 -2.70
N SER A 97 -12.61 8.00 -3.06
CA SER A 97 -11.40 8.77 -2.81
C SER A 97 -10.46 8.76 -4.01
N PHE A 98 -9.71 9.84 -4.15
CA PHE A 98 -8.65 9.98 -5.13
C PHE A 98 -7.35 10.24 -4.40
N VAL A 99 -6.29 9.57 -4.84
CA VAL A 99 -4.93 9.79 -4.37
C VAL A 99 -4.05 10.10 -5.57
N LEU A 100 -3.47 11.30 -5.58
CA LEU A 100 -2.50 11.72 -6.59
C LEU A 100 -1.10 11.59 -6.02
N ASP A 101 -0.22 10.87 -6.73
CA ASP A 101 1.20 10.74 -6.44
C ASP A 101 2.05 11.23 -7.60
N VAL A 102 2.94 12.18 -7.30
CA VAL A 102 3.92 12.69 -8.25
C VAL A 102 5.30 12.75 -7.59
N ALA A 103 6.35 12.56 -8.37
CA ALA A 103 7.72 12.57 -7.90
C ALA A 103 8.62 13.43 -8.77
N LEU A 104 9.66 14.00 -8.16
CA LEU A 104 10.87 14.45 -8.81
C LEU A 104 11.99 13.50 -8.40
N ALA A 105 12.57 12.78 -9.37
CA ALA A 105 13.57 11.75 -9.12
C ALA A 105 14.92 12.08 -9.76
N ALA A 106 15.98 11.60 -9.15
CA ALA A 106 17.34 11.65 -9.66
C ALA A 106 18.05 10.33 -9.37
N PHE A 107 18.70 9.77 -10.38
CA PHE A 107 19.45 8.52 -10.32
C PHE A 107 20.86 8.72 -10.87
N THR A 108 21.85 8.02 -10.29
CA THR A 108 23.18 7.89 -10.89
C THR A 108 23.27 6.73 -11.88
N ALA A 109 22.41 5.73 -11.74
CA ALA A 109 22.31 4.61 -12.66
C ALA A 109 21.74 5.08 -14.03
N GLU A 110 22.26 4.57 -15.14
CA GLU A 110 21.66 4.77 -16.46
C GLU A 110 20.31 4.07 -16.57
N GLU A 111 20.21 2.87 -15.98
CA GLU A 111 18.98 2.12 -15.83
C GLU A 111 18.63 2.05 -14.35
N PRO A 112 17.51 2.65 -13.92
CA PRO A 112 17.04 2.59 -12.55
C PRO A 112 16.79 1.16 -12.08
N LEU A 113 17.08 0.91 -10.81
CA LEU A 113 16.95 -0.42 -10.19
C LEU A 113 15.61 -0.61 -9.47
N GLN A 114 14.71 0.35 -9.58
CA GLN A 114 13.36 0.28 -9.06
C GLN A 114 12.55 -0.76 -9.85
N GLY A 115 11.70 -1.48 -9.16
CA GLY A 115 10.93 -2.56 -9.77
C GLY A 115 9.45 -2.54 -9.40
N GLY A 116 9.00 -1.57 -8.57
CA GLY A 116 7.59 -1.35 -8.29
C GLY A 116 6.92 -0.62 -9.47
N ALA A 117 5.68 -0.98 -9.78
CA ALA A 117 4.93 -0.38 -10.89
C ALA A 117 4.66 1.12 -10.70
N HIS A 118 4.62 1.55 -9.44
CA HIS A 118 4.39 2.95 -9.05
C HIS A 118 5.66 3.66 -8.57
N ASP A 119 6.82 3.01 -8.70
CA ASP A 119 8.09 3.61 -8.31
C ASP A 119 8.47 4.73 -9.30
N PRO A 120 9.20 5.77 -8.86
CA PRO A 120 9.84 6.69 -9.80
C PRO A 120 10.91 5.95 -10.61
N LEU A 121 10.79 5.97 -11.96
CA LEU A 121 11.65 5.21 -12.86
C LEU A 121 12.58 6.10 -13.70
N ASP A 122 12.27 7.39 -13.85
CA ASP A 122 13.02 8.30 -14.73
C ASP A 122 13.60 9.47 -13.96
N ASN A 123 14.72 10.00 -14.45
CA ASN A 123 15.26 11.29 -13.99
C ASN A 123 14.30 12.42 -14.36
N GLY A 124 13.96 13.26 -13.39
CA GLY A 124 13.04 14.38 -13.58
C GLY A 124 11.66 14.15 -12.95
N PHE A 125 10.64 14.78 -13.53
CA PHE A 125 9.28 14.65 -13.02
C PHE A 125 8.63 13.36 -13.49
N THR A 126 8.08 12.62 -12.53
CA THR A 126 7.35 11.37 -12.76
C THR A 126 5.93 11.53 -12.21
N PHE A 127 4.94 11.26 -13.06
CA PHE A 127 3.57 11.03 -12.62
C PHE A 127 3.47 9.56 -12.22
N GLN A 128 3.44 9.30 -10.90
CA GLN A 128 3.41 7.92 -10.41
C GLN A 128 2.03 7.31 -10.62
N GLN A 129 1.00 7.97 -10.10
CA GLN A 129 -0.39 7.50 -10.25
C GLN A 129 -1.42 8.57 -9.86
N LEU A 130 -2.65 8.35 -10.36
CA LEU A 130 -3.88 8.84 -9.77
C LEU A 130 -4.75 7.62 -9.47
N GLU A 131 -4.87 7.26 -8.20
CA GLU A 131 -5.70 6.14 -7.75
C GLU A 131 -7.12 6.61 -7.43
N LEU A 132 -8.12 5.91 -7.96
CA LEU A 132 -9.51 6.05 -7.60
C LEU A 132 -9.93 4.83 -6.78
N SER A 133 -10.20 5.02 -5.50
CA SER A 133 -10.75 3.99 -4.63
C SER A 133 -12.25 4.13 -4.49
N ILE A 134 -12.95 3.01 -4.60
CA ILE A 134 -14.41 2.89 -4.52
C ILE A 134 -14.74 1.86 -3.45
N SER A 135 -15.55 2.22 -2.46
CA SER A 135 -16.09 1.27 -1.49
C SER A 135 -17.59 1.48 -1.35
N SER A 136 -18.37 0.41 -1.36
CA SER A 136 -19.81 0.48 -1.21
C SER A 136 -20.39 -0.81 -0.60
N VAL A 137 -21.35 -0.67 0.29
CA VAL A 137 -22.20 -1.77 0.72
C VAL A 137 -23.23 -2.01 -0.39
N VAL A 138 -23.16 -3.18 -1.04
CA VAL A 138 -24.07 -3.56 -2.14
C VAL A 138 -25.45 -3.96 -1.60
N ASP A 139 -25.43 -4.79 -0.55
CA ASP A 139 -26.60 -5.29 0.16
C ASP A 139 -26.18 -5.68 1.60
N PRO A 140 -27.08 -6.18 2.47
CA PRO A 140 -26.72 -6.59 3.83
C PRO A 140 -25.63 -7.67 3.92
N TYR A 141 -25.35 -8.38 2.84
CA TYR A 141 -24.44 -9.52 2.82
C TYR A 141 -23.12 -9.26 2.11
N LEU A 142 -23.06 -8.22 1.25
CA LEU A 142 -21.94 -7.99 0.36
C LEU A 142 -21.47 -6.53 0.40
N ARG A 143 -20.15 -6.35 0.43
CA ARG A 143 -19.45 -5.08 0.18
C ARG A 143 -18.63 -5.21 -1.10
N PHE A 144 -18.69 -4.19 -1.95
CA PHE A 144 -17.80 -4.02 -3.09
C PHE A 144 -16.63 -3.11 -2.72
N ASN A 145 -15.44 -3.47 -3.19
CA ASN A 145 -14.25 -2.64 -3.18
C ASN A 145 -13.62 -2.65 -4.56
N GLY A 146 -13.14 -1.49 -5.01
CA GLY A 146 -12.42 -1.35 -6.27
C GLY A 146 -11.39 -0.25 -6.20
N ASN A 147 -10.22 -0.50 -6.80
CA ASN A 147 -9.15 0.48 -6.99
C ASN A 147 -8.80 0.52 -8.46
N ILE A 148 -8.87 1.71 -9.04
CA ILE A 148 -8.56 1.98 -10.44
C ILE A 148 -7.40 2.97 -10.46
N VAL A 149 -6.31 2.58 -11.08
CA VAL A 149 -5.11 3.40 -11.21
C VAL A 149 -5.03 3.98 -12.61
N PHE A 150 -4.88 5.28 -12.67
CA PHE A 150 -4.56 6.03 -13.88
C PHE A 150 -3.07 6.36 -13.83
N SER A 151 -2.31 5.91 -14.79
CA SER A 151 -0.89 6.22 -14.97
C SER A 151 -0.65 6.91 -16.31
N GLN A 152 0.58 7.33 -16.56
CA GLN A 152 0.95 7.85 -17.88
C GLN A 152 0.90 6.79 -19.00
N PHE A 153 0.84 5.50 -18.62
CA PHE A 153 0.84 4.37 -19.55
C PHE A 153 -0.57 3.82 -19.82
N GLY A 154 -1.55 4.21 -19.02
CA GLY A 154 -2.93 3.74 -19.19
C GLY A 154 -3.77 3.77 -17.94
N VAL A 155 -4.87 3.01 -18.00
CA VAL A 155 -5.81 2.81 -16.88
C VAL A 155 -5.83 1.34 -16.55
N GLU A 156 -5.62 1.03 -15.28
CA GLU A 156 -5.60 -0.35 -14.79
C GLU A 156 -6.61 -0.51 -13.64
N VAL A 157 -7.33 -1.64 -13.64
CA VAL A 157 -8.11 -2.06 -12.48
C VAL A 157 -7.17 -2.86 -11.59
N GLU A 158 -6.66 -2.22 -10.55
CA GLU A 158 -5.75 -2.87 -9.61
C GLU A 158 -6.49 -3.88 -8.74
N GLU A 159 -7.61 -3.47 -8.15
CA GLU A 159 -8.49 -4.34 -7.41
C GLU A 159 -9.96 -4.11 -7.78
N ALA A 160 -10.74 -5.19 -7.87
CA ALA A 160 -12.19 -5.18 -8.01
C ALA A 160 -12.76 -6.47 -7.42
N TYR A 161 -13.32 -6.41 -6.22
CA TYR A 161 -13.81 -7.59 -5.52
C TYR A 161 -15.02 -7.31 -4.63
N VAL A 162 -15.75 -8.36 -4.31
CA VAL A 162 -16.80 -8.35 -3.29
C VAL A 162 -16.36 -9.14 -2.08
N THR A 163 -16.78 -8.69 -0.90
CA THR A 163 -16.51 -9.33 0.38
C THR A 163 -17.82 -9.64 1.08
N SER A 164 -17.96 -10.88 1.60
CA SER A 164 -19.10 -11.27 2.44
C SER A 164 -19.05 -10.56 3.79
N LEU A 165 -20.21 -10.08 4.28
CA LEU A 165 -20.30 -9.34 5.54
C LEU A 165 -20.78 -10.20 6.71
N ASP A 166 -21.62 -11.19 6.46
CA ASP A 166 -22.29 -11.97 7.50
C ASP A 166 -22.27 -13.47 7.15
N LEU A 167 -21.13 -14.11 7.44
CA LEU A 167 -21.02 -15.56 7.38
C LEU A 167 -20.85 -16.16 8.79
N PRO A 168 -21.45 -17.35 9.05
CA PRO A 168 -21.34 -18.01 10.36
C PRO A 168 -19.88 -18.38 10.67
N ALA A 169 -19.62 -18.62 11.95
CA ALA A 169 -18.32 -19.10 12.46
C ALA A 169 -17.13 -18.17 12.19
N ASN A 170 -17.35 -16.86 12.09
CA ASN A 170 -16.32 -15.83 11.80
C ASN A 170 -15.60 -16.07 10.47
N LEU A 171 -16.29 -16.66 9.51
CA LEU A 171 -15.79 -16.81 8.15
C LEU A 171 -16.05 -15.54 7.33
N GLN A 172 -15.14 -15.25 6.43
CA GLN A 172 -15.31 -14.23 5.40
C GLN A 172 -14.83 -14.79 4.07
N VAL A 173 -15.54 -14.46 3.00
CA VAL A 173 -15.17 -14.82 1.63
C VAL A 173 -15.02 -13.55 0.81
N ARG A 174 -13.95 -13.49 0.01
CA ARG A 174 -13.67 -12.42 -0.94
C ARG A 174 -13.55 -13.04 -2.34
N ALA A 175 -14.19 -12.41 -3.35
CA ALA A 175 -14.22 -12.90 -4.73
C ALA A 175 -13.99 -11.75 -5.70
N GLY A 176 -13.10 -11.93 -6.67
CA GLY A 176 -12.73 -10.92 -7.66
C GLY A 176 -11.23 -10.84 -7.86
N GLN A 177 -10.75 -9.70 -8.36
CA GLN A 177 -9.33 -9.39 -8.46
C GLN A 177 -8.88 -8.65 -7.22
N PHE A 178 -7.86 -9.13 -6.55
CA PHE A 178 -7.37 -8.56 -5.29
C PHE A 178 -5.89 -8.85 -5.06
N LEU A 179 -5.26 -7.99 -4.27
CA LEU A 179 -3.94 -8.24 -3.65
C LEU A 179 -4.11 -9.32 -2.59
N THR A 180 -3.35 -10.41 -2.68
CA THR A 180 -3.40 -11.50 -1.71
C THR A 180 -2.83 -11.06 -0.36
N ARG A 181 -3.26 -11.67 0.73
CA ARG A 181 -2.78 -11.31 2.07
C ARG A 181 -1.46 -11.99 2.45
N PHE A 182 -0.53 -12.07 1.49
CA PHE A 182 0.84 -12.53 1.71
C PHE A 182 1.66 -11.42 2.41
N GLY A 183 2.30 -11.74 3.53
CA GLY A 183 3.04 -10.74 4.29
C GLY A 183 2.17 -9.56 4.75
N ARG A 184 2.79 -8.45 5.09
CA ARG A 184 2.10 -7.21 5.45
C ARG A 184 2.03 -6.23 4.28
N LEU A 185 3.14 -6.07 3.56
CA LEU A 185 3.26 -5.03 2.54
C LEU A 185 2.36 -5.29 1.35
N ASN A 186 2.22 -6.54 0.93
CA ASN A 186 1.56 -6.91 -0.31
C ASN A 186 0.11 -6.43 -0.43
N ASN A 187 -0.63 -6.35 0.66
CA ASN A 187 -2.01 -5.85 0.68
C ASN A 187 -2.12 -4.39 1.13
N THR A 188 -1.03 -3.63 0.97
CA THR A 188 -0.95 -2.22 1.34
C THR A 188 -0.63 -1.40 0.10
N HIS A 189 -1.53 -0.49 -0.27
CA HIS A 189 -1.35 0.37 -1.45
C HIS A 189 -0.17 1.35 -1.29
N PRO A 190 0.46 1.80 -2.39
CA PRO A 190 1.66 2.65 -2.37
C PRO A 190 1.53 3.93 -1.55
N HIS A 191 0.36 4.56 -1.57
CA HIS A 191 0.09 5.76 -0.78
C HIS A 191 0.12 5.54 0.74
N ALA A 192 -0.01 4.29 1.21
CA ALA A 192 0.12 3.93 2.62
C ALA A 192 1.55 3.56 3.04
N TRP A 193 2.50 3.46 2.09
CA TRP A 193 3.88 3.11 2.40
C TRP A 193 4.63 4.25 3.08
N ASP A 194 5.61 3.87 3.92
CA ASP A 194 6.52 4.83 4.58
C ASP A 194 7.59 5.37 3.62
N PHE A 195 7.85 4.70 2.50
CA PHE A 195 8.83 5.04 1.48
C PHE A 195 8.16 5.34 0.13
N ALA A 196 8.87 6.05 -0.74
CA ALA A 196 8.38 6.45 -2.06
C ALA A 196 8.45 5.31 -3.09
N ASP A 197 9.09 4.21 -2.74
CA ASP A 197 9.33 3.05 -3.59
C ASP A 197 9.08 1.74 -2.85
N GLN A 198 8.72 0.71 -3.60
CA GLN A 198 8.54 -0.64 -3.10
C GLN A 198 9.88 -1.24 -2.66
N PRO A 199 9.95 -2.01 -1.55
CA PRO A 199 11.13 -2.82 -1.27
C PRO A 199 11.41 -3.76 -2.45
N PHE A 200 12.64 -3.70 -3.00
CA PHE A 200 12.98 -4.41 -4.23
C PHE A 200 12.80 -5.93 -4.14
N VAL A 201 12.83 -6.50 -2.93
CA VAL A 201 12.57 -7.93 -2.75
C VAL A 201 11.15 -8.32 -3.16
N PHE A 202 10.15 -7.45 -2.94
CA PHE A 202 8.78 -7.70 -3.35
C PHE A 202 8.62 -7.64 -4.87
N SER A 203 9.12 -6.59 -5.52
CA SER A 203 9.09 -6.49 -6.97
C SER A 203 9.87 -7.61 -7.65
N ARG A 204 10.98 -8.07 -7.05
CA ARG A 204 11.73 -9.22 -7.55
C ARG A 204 10.94 -10.53 -7.44
N VAL A 205 10.23 -10.74 -6.32
CA VAL A 205 9.54 -12.01 -6.06
C VAL A 205 8.17 -12.05 -6.71
N PHE A 206 7.39 -10.97 -6.60
CA PHE A 206 5.99 -10.95 -7.03
C PHE A 206 5.70 -10.05 -8.24
N GLY A 207 6.66 -9.21 -8.66
CA GLY A 207 6.44 -8.21 -9.70
C GLY A 207 6.11 -6.84 -9.12
N GLY A 208 6.01 -5.84 -10.01
CA GLY A 208 5.81 -4.46 -9.64
C GLY A 208 4.49 -4.19 -8.91
N GLU A 209 3.46 -4.92 -9.29
CA GLU A 209 2.12 -4.85 -8.70
C GLU A 209 1.94 -5.76 -7.47
N GLY A 210 2.98 -6.47 -7.06
CA GLY A 210 2.91 -7.42 -5.97
C GLY A 210 2.18 -8.73 -6.33
N ASN A 211 1.77 -9.47 -5.30
CA ASN A 211 1.05 -10.73 -5.44
C ASN A 211 -0.44 -10.48 -5.55
N ARG A 212 -0.96 -10.31 -6.77
CA ARG A 212 -2.33 -10.00 -7.12
C ARG A 212 -2.90 -11.06 -8.07
N GLY A 213 -4.20 -11.28 -8.03
CA GLY A 213 -4.85 -12.18 -8.99
C GLY A 213 -6.36 -12.16 -8.91
N LEU A 214 -7.01 -12.64 -9.97
CA LEU A 214 -8.44 -12.91 -10.02
C LEU A 214 -8.70 -14.27 -9.35
N GLY A 215 -9.59 -14.32 -8.35
CA GLY A 215 -9.85 -15.58 -7.66
C GLY A 215 -10.78 -15.47 -6.47
N LEU A 216 -10.58 -16.41 -5.54
CA LEU A 216 -11.32 -16.51 -4.29
C LEU A 216 -10.35 -16.53 -3.10
N GLU A 217 -10.75 -15.88 -2.03
CA GLU A 217 -10.08 -15.92 -0.74
C GLU A 217 -11.11 -16.24 0.36
N VAL A 218 -10.70 -17.08 1.29
CA VAL A 218 -11.44 -17.40 2.51
C VAL A 218 -10.57 -17.02 3.68
N SER A 219 -11.13 -16.29 4.64
CA SER A 219 -10.49 -16.05 5.91
C SER A 219 -11.36 -16.52 7.07
N TRP A 220 -10.70 -16.92 8.14
CA TRP A 220 -11.33 -17.38 9.37
C TRP A 220 -10.67 -16.72 10.57
N LEU A 221 -11.47 -15.98 11.33
CA LEU A 221 -11.04 -15.41 12.59
C LEU A 221 -11.28 -16.41 13.72
N SER A 222 -10.18 -16.86 14.33
CA SER A 222 -10.21 -17.82 15.42
C SER A 222 -10.94 -17.27 16.65
N PRO A 223 -11.72 -18.08 17.40
CA PRO A 223 -12.32 -17.68 18.67
C PRO A 223 -11.32 -17.71 19.86
N LEU A 224 -10.04 -17.63 19.61
CA LEU A 224 -9.00 -17.58 20.64
C LEU A 224 -9.01 -16.24 21.40
N PRO A 225 -8.45 -16.18 22.64
CA PRO A 225 -8.43 -14.95 23.42
C PRO A 225 -7.48 -13.86 22.87
N TRP A 226 -6.73 -14.15 21.80
CA TRP A 226 -5.96 -13.17 21.04
C TRP A 226 -6.37 -13.24 19.57
N TYR A 227 -6.10 -12.17 18.82
CA TYR A 227 -6.36 -12.15 17.39
C TYR A 227 -5.47 -13.16 16.66
N LEU A 228 -6.09 -14.13 16.02
CA LEU A 228 -5.48 -15.07 15.09
C LEU A 228 -6.43 -15.25 13.91
N GLU A 229 -5.97 -14.85 12.73
CA GLU A 229 -6.68 -15.02 11.47
C GLU A 229 -5.91 -15.98 10.57
N VAL A 230 -6.63 -16.93 9.97
CA VAL A 230 -6.11 -17.84 8.95
C VAL A 230 -6.73 -17.47 7.62
N VAL A 231 -5.90 -17.30 6.61
CA VAL A 231 -6.31 -16.88 5.27
C VAL A 231 -5.84 -17.90 4.26
N GLY A 232 -6.68 -18.22 3.28
CA GLY A 232 -6.32 -19.04 2.14
C GLY A 232 -6.96 -18.50 0.87
N SER A 233 -6.18 -18.32 -0.19
CA SER A 233 -6.67 -17.88 -1.49
C SER A 233 -6.19 -18.79 -2.61
N GLY A 234 -7.04 -18.91 -3.64
CA GLY A 234 -6.68 -19.48 -4.94
C GLY A 234 -6.95 -18.46 -6.02
N THR A 235 -5.92 -18.08 -6.74
CA THR A 235 -5.97 -17.03 -7.77
C THR A 235 -5.38 -17.50 -9.07
N ASP A 236 -5.77 -16.85 -10.15
CA ASP A 236 -5.08 -16.96 -11.42
C ASP A 236 -3.66 -16.34 -11.27
N ALA A 237 -2.63 -17.07 -11.70
CA ALA A 237 -1.23 -16.66 -11.62
C ALA A 237 -0.77 -15.95 -12.90
N THR A 238 -1.72 -15.36 -13.63
CA THR A 238 -1.48 -14.71 -14.92
C THR A 238 -1.51 -13.20 -14.78
N GLY A 239 -0.75 -12.50 -15.57
CA GLY A 239 -0.72 -11.04 -15.58
C GLY A 239 0.68 -10.48 -15.72
N GLU A 240 0.79 -9.39 -16.44
CA GLU A 240 2.06 -8.85 -16.91
C GLU A 240 2.99 -8.39 -15.79
N SER A 241 2.44 -7.80 -14.75
CA SER A 241 3.22 -7.20 -13.67
C SER A 241 2.98 -7.85 -12.29
N THR A 242 2.19 -8.93 -12.23
CA THR A 242 1.65 -9.44 -10.97
C THR A 242 2.23 -10.75 -10.49
N ALA A 243 3.05 -11.43 -11.30
CA ALA A 243 3.42 -12.81 -10.97
C ALA A 243 4.83 -13.17 -11.42
N ARG A 244 5.84 -12.42 -10.99
CA ARG A 244 7.22 -12.64 -11.45
C ARG A 244 7.80 -14.01 -11.06
N SER A 245 7.43 -14.57 -9.93
CA SER A 245 7.84 -15.93 -9.54
C SER A 245 6.96 -17.02 -10.14
N PHE A 246 5.84 -16.66 -10.73
CA PHE A 246 4.83 -17.56 -11.27
C PHE A 246 4.71 -17.39 -12.78
N PHE A 247 3.55 -17.62 -13.38
CA PHE A 247 3.45 -17.58 -14.85
C PHE A 247 3.76 -16.21 -15.48
N GLY A 248 3.25 -15.13 -14.91
CA GLY A 248 3.43 -13.78 -15.48
C GLY A 248 2.67 -13.57 -16.80
N ALA A 249 3.14 -12.60 -17.59
CA ALA A 249 2.49 -12.14 -18.83
C ALA A 249 2.46 -13.17 -19.95
N GLU A 250 3.50 -13.94 -20.07
CA GLU A 250 3.64 -14.98 -21.10
C GLU A 250 2.89 -16.26 -20.76
N SER A 251 1.99 -16.18 -19.79
CA SER A 251 1.37 -17.35 -19.22
C SER A 251 0.55 -18.12 -20.21
N SER A 252 0.74 -19.41 -20.14
CA SER A 252 -0.16 -20.39 -20.70
C SER A 252 -1.52 -20.29 -20.05
N ARG A 253 -2.55 -20.73 -20.78
CA ARG A 253 -3.92 -20.82 -20.28
C ARG A 253 -3.98 -21.68 -19.03
N VAL A 254 -4.78 -21.25 -18.04
CA VAL A 254 -5.22 -22.13 -16.96
C VAL A 254 -5.99 -23.30 -17.56
N VAL A 255 -5.46 -24.50 -17.44
CA VAL A 255 -6.03 -25.74 -18.02
C VAL A 255 -6.53 -26.66 -16.91
N SER A 256 -5.99 -26.51 -15.71
CA SER A 256 -6.31 -27.36 -14.57
C SER A 256 -6.22 -26.56 -13.26
N PRO A 257 -6.81 -27.05 -12.17
CA PRO A 257 -6.65 -26.43 -10.86
C PRO A 257 -5.19 -26.33 -10.36
N PHE A 258 -4.27 -27.12 -10.93
CA PHE A 258 -2.84 -27.04 -10.63
C PHE A 258 -2.13 -25.84 -11.25
N ASP A 259 -2.79 -25.16 -12.18
CA ASP A 259 -2.29 -23.94 -12.82
C ASP A 259 -2.66 -22.68 -12.04
N PHE A 260 -3.45 -22.81 -10.97
CA PHE A 260 -3.72 -21.73 -10.03
C PHE A 260 -2.53 -21.52 -9.09
N GLN A 261 -2.40 -20.26 -8.64
CA GLN A 261 -1.58 -19.88 -7.52
C GLN A 261 -2.41 -20.00 -6.23
N PHE A 262 -1.83 -20.62 -5.21
CA PHE A 262 -2.43 -20.70 -3.87
C PHE A 262 -1.58 -19.88 -2.91
N THR A 263 -2.23 -19.03 -2.12
CA THR A 263 -1.59 -18.25 -1.06
C THR A 263 -2.28 -18.54 0.26
N GLY A 264 -1.50 -18.81 1.30
CA GLY A 264 -1.97 -18.98 2.65
C GLY A 264 -1.26 -18.05 3.61
N ALA A 265 -1.95 -17.57 4.63
CA ALA A 265 -1.37 -16.75 5.68
C ALA A 265 -1.98 -17.03 7.06
N VAL A 266 -1.17 -16.86 8.09
CA VAL A 266 -1.61 -16.83 9.49
C VAL A 266 -1.17 -15.49 10.06
N LYS A 267 -2.12 -14.68 10.51
CA LYS A 267 -1.90 -13.34 11.06
C LYS A 267 -2.23 -13.34 12.54
N GLN A 268 -1.37 -12.76 13.36
CA GLN A 268 -1.55 -12.68 14.80
C GLN A 268 -1.28 -11.27 15.29
N PHE A 269 -2.06 -10.82 16.27
CA PHE A 269 -1.88 -9.51 16.91
C PHE A 269 -1.82 -9.67 18.43
N PHE A 270 -0.83 -9.01 19.02
CA PHE A 270 -0.54 -9.02 20.44
C PHE A 270 -0.43 -7.58 20.98
N PRO A 271 -1.39 -7.12 21.80
CA PRO A 271 -1.23 -5.88 22.55
C PRO A 271 -0.33 -6.12 23.78
N PHE A 272 0.65 -5.26 23.99
CA PHE A 272 1.50 -5.22 25.17
C PHE A 272 1.23 -3.92 25.97
N GLY A 273 0.21 -3.94 26.78
CA GLY A 273 -0.33 -2.73 27.43
C GLY A 273 -1.02 -1.80 26.42
N ASP A 274 -1.07 -0.50 26.77
CA ASP A 274 -1.83 0.50 26.01
C ASP A 274 -1.01 1.16 24.90
N ASP A 275 0.31 1.06 24.95
CA ASP A 275 1.22 1.83 24.11
C ASP A 275 1.95 0.99 23.05
N LEU A 276 2.10 -0.34 23.25
CA LEU A 276 2.89 -1.21 22.39
C LEU A 276 2.03 -2.32 21.79
N SER A 277 2.16 -2.55 20.51
CA SER A 277 1.48 -3.65 19.80
C SER A 277 2.41 -4.33 18.81
N LEU A 278 2.21 -5.63 18.63
CA LEU A 278 2.91 -6.47 17.68
C LEU A 278 1.90 -7.19 16.78
N LEU A 279 2.08 -7.04 15.48
CA LEU A 279 1.47 -7.92 14.48
C LEU A 279 2.57 -8.82 13.93
N TRP A 280 2.30 -10.13 13.89
CA TRP A 280 3.22 -11.12 13.35
C TRP A 280 2.48 -12.06 12.42
N GLY A 281 3.06 -12.29 11.23
CA GLY A 281 2.51 -13.13 10.20
C GLY A 281 3.47 -14.18 9.69
N LEU A 282 2.88 -15.30 9.22
CA LEU A 282 3.54 -16.32 8.42
C LEU A 282 2.74 -16.48 7.14
N SER A 283 3.40 -16.56 6.00
CA SER A 283 2.76 -16.66 4.70
C SER A 283 3.47 -17.64 3.80
N ALA A 284 2.71 -18.28 2.91
CA ALA A 284 3.24 -19.13 1.86
C ALA A 284 2.44 -18.92 0.57
N ALA A 285 3.13 -18.89 -0.57
CA ALA A 285 2.50 -18.89 -1.88
C ALA A 285 3.15 -19.99 -2.74
N THR A 286 2.33 -20.72 -3.49
CA THR A 286 2.78 -21.76 -4.40
C THR A 286 2.01 -21.67 -5.72
N GLY A 287 2.70 -21.83 -6.84
CA GLY A 287 2.07 -21.75 -8.16
C GLY A 287 3.00 -22.21 -9.27
N PRO A 288 2.47 -22.39 -10.49
CA PRO A 288 3.26 -22.74 -11.65
C PRO A 288 4.17 -21.58 -12.06
N ASN A 289 5.33 -21.89 -12.65
CA ASN A 289 6.23 -20.89 -13.20
C ASN A 289 6.53 -21.14 -14.70
N ALA A 290 7.06 -20.11 -15.36
CA ALA A 290 7.28 -20.13 -16.81
C ALA A 290 8.57 -20.83 -17.24
N SER A 291 9.37 -21.42 -16.34
CA SER A 291 10.65 -22.04 -16.68
C SER A 291 10.50 -23.39 -17.41
N GLY A 292 9.34 -24.05 -17.31
CA GLY A 292 9.11 -25.32 -17.96
C GLY A 292 7.77 -25.96 -17.61
N TYR A 293 7.43 -27.06 -18.28
CA TYR A 293 6.15 -27.76 -18.08
C TYR A 293 6.02 -28.27 -16.65
N ARG A 294 4.95 -27.80 -15.96
CA ARG A 294 4.64 -28.11 -14.55
C ARG A 294 5.69 -27.71 -13.52
N ASN A 295 6.67 -26.89 -13.90
CA ASN A 295 7.57 -26.31 -12.91
C ASN A 295 6.80 -25.36 -12.00
N ARG A 296 7.16 -25.37 -10.72
CA ARG A 296 6.50 -24.56 -9.68
C ARG A 296 7.49 -23.71 -8.92
N SER A 297 6.97 -22.60 -8.43
CA SER A 297 7.66 -21.79 -7.44
C SER A 297 6.91 -21.86 -6.11
N ASP A 298 7.67 -21.88 -5.02
CA ASP A 298 7.20 -21.78 -3.65
C ASP A 298 7.85 -20.56 -3.01
N VAL A 299 7.07 -19.69 -2.41
CA VAL A 299 7.53 -18.53 -1.65
C VAL A 299 7.03 -18.63 -0.24
N TYR A 300 7.93 -18.58 0.73
CA TYR A 300 7.62 -18.57 2.16
C TYR A 300 8.01 -17.23 2.74
N GLY A 301 7.19 -16.67 3.60
CA GLY A 301 7.45 -15.37 4.21
C GLY A 301 7.09 -15.32 5.69
N THR A 302 7.78 -14.44 6.40
CA THR A 302 7.37 -14.00 7.74
C THR A 302 7.43 -12.49 7.79
N ASP A 303 6.43 -11.90 8.39
CA ASP A 303 6.30 -10.45 8.57
C ASP A 303 6.13 -10.09 10.04
N LEU A 304 6.69 -8.95 10.42
CA LEU A 304 6.62 -8.40 11.76
C LEU A 304 6.35 -6.90 11.68
N TYR A 305 5.38 -6.42 12.45
CA TYR A 305 5.11 -5.00 12.64
C TYR A 305 4.95 -4.69 14.13
N LEU A 306 5.94 -4.02 14.68
CA LEU A 306 5.94 -3.54 16.06
C LEU A 306 5.65 -2.05 16.06
N LYS A 307 4.65 -1.61 16.82
CA LYS A 307 4.25 -0.21 16.89
C LYS A 307 4.17 0.25 18.34
N TYR A 308 4.95 1.26 18.64
CA TYR A 308 4.88 2.01 19.90
C TYR A 308 4.17 3.34 19.64
N ARG A 309 3.05 3.55 20.32
CA ARG A 309 2.24 4.78 20.26
C ARG A 309 1.81 5.17 21.67
N PRO A 310 2.51 6.11 22.33
CA PRO A 310 2.18 6.49 23.69
C PRO A 310 0.81 7.16 23.74
N THR A 311 -0.06 6.66 24.62
CA THR A 311 -1.42 7.17 24.81
C THR A 311 -1.43 8.62 25.32
N SER A 312 -0.38 9.03 26.03
CA SER A 312 -0.21 10.40 26.54
C SER A 312 0.17 11.44 25.49
N ALA A 313 0.63 11.00 24.30
CA ALA A 313 1.15 11.89 23.25
C ALA A 313 0.60 11.51 21.87
N ALA A 314 -0.69 11.33 21.75
CA ALA A 314 -1.46 10.65 20.72
C ALA A 314 -0.95 10.72 19.26
N ASP A 315 -0.28 11.81 18.83
CA ASP A 315 0.18 11.98 17.44
C ASP A 315 1.67 12.34 17.34
N ALA A 316 2.42 12.24 18.43
CA ALA A 316 3.85 12.49 18.48
C ALA A 316 4.58 11.34 19.20
N ASN A 317 5.86 11.12 18.85
CA ASN A 317 6.68 10.04 19.38
C ASN A 317 6.16 8.62 19.05
N VAL A 318 5.47 8.48 17.92
CA VAL A 318 5.11 7.15 17.40
C VAL A 318 6.33 6.53 16.72
N VAL A 319 6.67 5.32 17.13
CA VAL A 319 7.74 4.53 16.50
C VAL A 319 7.16 3.23 15.98
N SER A 320 7.44 2.90 14.73
CA SER A 320 7.12 1.58 14.18
C SER A 320 8.35 0.91 13.57
N LEU A 321 8.44 -0.39 13.76
CA LEU A 321 9.37 -1.28 13.07
C LEU A 321 8.57 -2.25 12.23
N GLN A 322 8.86 -2.30 10.93
CA GLN A 322 8.30 -3.28 10.00
C GLN A 322 9.44 -4.06 9.37
N ALA A 323 9.30 -5.38 9.31
CA ALA A 323 10.28 -6.25 8.67
C ALA A 323 9.57 -7.42 8.00
N GLU A 324 10.07 -7.81 6.82
CA GLU A 324 9.62 -9.02 6.13
C GLU A 324 10.83 -9.76 5.57
N LEU A 325 10.80 -11.08 5.72
CA LEU A 325 11.81 -12.00 5.22
C LEU A 325 11.13 -13.02 4.32
N LEU A 326 11.65 -13.20 3.12
CA LEU A 326 11.14 -14.12 2.11
C LEU A 326 12.21 -15.17 1.77
N TYR A 327 11.76 -16.41 1.62
CA TYR A 327 12.53 -17.53 1.09
C TYR A 327 11.79 -18.07 -0.12
N ARG A 328 12.43 -18.07 -1.29
CA ARG A 328 11.85 -18.55 -2.54
C ARG A 328 12.55 -19.84 -2.97
N ARG A 329 11.76 -20.82 -3.40
CA ARG A 329 12.22 -22.02 -4.13
C ARG A 329 11.59 -22.01 -5.50
N ARG A 330 12.36 -22.37 -6.52
CA ARG A 330 11.92 -22.36 -7.90
C ARG A 330 12.41 -23.60 -8.61
N GLN A 331 11.49 -24.41 -9.09
CA GLN A 331 11.81 -25.49 -10.01
C GLN A 331 12.16 -24.88 -11.37
N VAL A 332 13.27 -25.29 -11.92
CA VAL A 332 13.71 -24.97 -13.26
C VAL A 332 14.01 -26.29 -14.00
N PRO A 333 14.20 -26.32 -15.34
CA PRO A 333 14.63 -27.54 -16.00
C PRO A 333 15.87 -28.12 -15.32
N ASP A 334 15.77 -29.38 -14.86
CA ASP A 334 16.83 -30.18 -14.27
C ASP A 334 17.37 -29.70 -12.90
N ASP A 335 16.81 -28.66 -12.26
CA ASP A 335 17.29 -28.17 -10.97
C ASP A 335 16.18 -27.58 -10.10
N LEU A 336 16.53 -27.29 -8.82
CA LEU A 336 15.71 -26.57 -7.86
C LEU A 336 16.52 -25.44 -7.26
N LEU A 337 16.22 -24.23 -7.67
CA LEU A 337 16.88 -23.03 -7.19
C LEU A 337 16.26 -22.50 -5.91
N SER A 338 17.05 -21.83 -5.10
CA SER A 338 16.60 -21.15 -3.90
C SER A 338 17.32 -19.81 -3.70
N ASP A 339 16.60 -18.83 -3.19
CA ASP A 339 17.12 -17.52 -2.81
C ASP A 339 16.39 -16.93 -1.61
N TRP A 340 17.00 -15.90 -1.01
CA TRP A 340 16.48 -15.16 0.13
C TRP A 340 16.41 -13.68 -0.21
N GLY A 341 15.45 -13.01 0.38
CA GLY A 341 15.38 -11.58 0.36
C GLY A 341 14.54 -11.04 1.50
N GLY A 342 14.74 -9.79 1.83
CA GLY A 342 13.98 -9.19 2.92
C GLY A 342 14.28 -7.72 3.09
N TYR A 343 13.52 -7.09 3.96
CA TYR A 343 13.73 -5.71 4.38
C TYR A 343 13.37 -5.53 5.84
N ALA A 344 13.94 -4.49 6.43
CA ALA A 344 13.56 -3.96 7.72
C ALA A 344 13.55 -2.44 7.65
N GLN A 345 12.47 -1.82 8.15
CA GLN A 345 12.32 -0.36 8.18
C GLN A 345 11.83 0.12 9.54
N VAL A 346 12.30 1.30 9.93
CA VAL A 346 11.87 1.99 11.13
C VAL A 346 11.33 3.35 10.73
N LEU A 347 10.16 3.70 11.25
CA LEU A 347 9.59 5.03 11.17
C LEU A 347 9.54 5.63 12.57
N TRP A 348 9.95 6.88 12.69
CA TRP A 348 9.76 7.69 13.90
C TRP A 348 9.03 8.98 13.56
N ARG A 349 7.75 9.06 13.96
CA ARG A 349 6.97 10.29 13.91
C ARG A 349 7.21 11.08 15.19
N PHE A 350 8.14 12.03 15.13
CA PHE A 350 8.54 12.83 16.30
C PHE A 350 7.64 14.05 16.55
N SER A 351 6.76 14.37 15.59
CA SER A 351 5.72 15.38 15.77
C SER A 351 4.48 15.04 14.92
N ARG A 352 3.40 15.77 15.11
CA ARG A 352 2.16 15.58 14.32
C ARG A 352 2.37 15.66 12.80
N ARG A 353 3.33 16.50 12.36
CA ARG A 353 3.54 16.80 10.95
C ARG A 353 4.86 16.26 10.40
N TRP A 354 5.72 15.68 11.24
CA TRP A 354 7.05 15.28 10.81
C TRP A 354 7.38 13.87 11.24
N ALA A 355 7.92 13.10 10.31
CA ALA A 355 8.53 11.81 10.59
C ALA A 355 9.84 11.64 9.82
N THR A 356 10.64 10.70 10.26
CA THR A 356 11.80 10.20 9.54
C THR A 356 11.78 8.69 9.52
N SER A 357 12.30 8.09 8.43
CA SER A 357 12.35 6.64 8.30
C SER A 357 13.70 6.20 7.75
N GLY A 358 14.10 4.99 8.15
CA GLY A 358 15.26 4.29 7.59
C GLY A 358 14.87 2.87 7.18
N ARG A 359 15.36 2.39 6.02
CA ARG A 359 15.12 1.03 5.51
C ARG A 359 16.40 0.40 5.03
N TYR A 360 16.60 -0.86 5.40
CA TYR A 360 17.61 -1.75 4.85
C TYR A 360 16.94 -2.90 4.12
N GLU A 361 17.48 -3.23 2.95
CA GLU A 361 16.98 -4.29 2.08
C GLU A 361 18.14 -5.18 1.62
N PHE A 362 17.87 -6.47 1.44
CA PHE A 362 18.82 -7.39 0.84
C PHE A 362 18.11 -8.44 -0.03
N GLY A 363 18.83 -8.97 -1.03
CA GLY A 363 18.41 -10.10 -1.84
C GLY A 363 19.64 -10.87 -2.30
N THR A 364 19.62 -12.20 -2.14
CA THR A 364 20.73 -13.08 -2.53
C THR A 364 20.60 -13.53 -3.98
N ALA A 365 21.70 -13.95 -4.60
CA ALA A 365 21.65 -14.71 -5.84
C ALA A 365 21.01 -16.09 -5.61
N ALA A 366 20.50 -16.67 -6.70
CA ALA A 366 19.98 -18.03 -6.67
C ALA A 366 21.08 -19.06 -6.43
N ARG A 367 20.72 -20.12 -5.72
CA ARG A 367 21.59 -21.26 -5.45
C ARG A 367 20.91 -22.56 -5.84
N ASP A 368 21.69 -23.51 -6.36
CA ASP A 368 21.26 -24.87 -6.65
C ASP A 368 21.04 -25.70 -5.38
N GLN A 369 20.66 -26.97 -5.51
CA GLN A 369 20.45 -27.89 -4.40
C GLN A 369 21.73 -28.18 -3.59
N ASP A 370 22.91 -28.04 -4.21
CA ASP A 370 24.21 -28.19 -3.55
C ASP A 370 24.68 -26.89 -2.85
N GLY A 371 23.89 -25.80 -2.95
CA GLY A 371 24.22 -24.49 -2.37
C GLY A 371 25.19 -23.65 -3.19
N ARG A 372 25.52 -24.07 -4.43
CA ARG A 372 26.38 -23.31 -5.34
C ARG A 372 25.57 -22.21 -6.01
N LEU A 373 26.25 -21.13 -6.41
CA LEU A 373 25.62 -20.10 -7.23
C LEU A 373 25.13 -20.71 -8.56
N ALA A 374 23.88 -20.41 -8.92
CA ALA A 374 23.25 -20.88 -10.14
C ALA A 374 22.59 -19.72 -10.88
N GLU A 375 22.55 -19.82 -12.20
CA GLU A 375 21.82 -18.89 -13.04
C GLU A 375 20.33 -19.25 -13.00
N ASP A 376 19.50 -18.24 -12.72
CA ASP A 376 18.04 -18.40 -12.71
C ASP A 376 17.50 -17.97 -14.09
N PRO A 377 16.93 -18.88 -14.89
CA PRO A 377 16.44 -18.55 -16.24
C PRO A 377 15.29 -17.53 -16.24
N LEU A 378 14.61 -17.34 -15.10
CA LEU A 378 13.55 -16.36 -14.94
C LEU A 378 14.02 -15.04 -14.30
N ASP A 379 15.29 -14.97 -13.89
CA ASP A 379 15.90 -13.79 -13.24
C ASP A 379 17.40 -13.73 -13.56
N PRO A 380 17.80 -13.76 -14.87
CA PRO A 380 19.18 -13.99 -15.29
C PRO A 380 20.15 -12.88 -14.90
N GLU A 381 19.64 -11.66 -14.67
CA GLU A 381 20.45 -10.52 -14.26
C GLU A 381 20.90 -10.62 -12.81
N TRP A 382 20.21 -11.39 -11.99
CA TRP A 382 20.43 -11.45 -10.55
C TRP A 382 21.54 -12.46 -10.20
N THR A 383 22.77 -12.17 -10.58
CA THR A 383 23.92 -13.08 -10.44
C THR A 383 24.66 -12.98 -9.11
N ALA A 384 24.35 -11.97 -8.29
CA ALA A 384 25.00 -11.74 -7.01
C ALA A 384 24.02 -11.12 -5.99
N THR A 385 24.49 -10.84 -4.77
CA THR A 385 23.69 -10.17 -3.74
C THR A 385 23.52 -8.69 -4.04
N ARG A 386 22.30 -8.18 -3.86
CA ARG A 386 21.96 -6.75 -3.83
C ARG A 386 21.64 -6.34 -2.40
N GLN A 387 22.10 -5.15 -2.01
CA GLN A 387 21.78 -4.51 -0.73
C GLN A 387 21.41 -3.06 -1.00
N ARG A 388 20.41 -2.55 -0.27
CA ARG A 388 19.99 -1.15 -0.36
C ARG A 388 19.77 -0.56 1.01
N ILE A 389 20.18 0.69 1.18
CA ILE A 389 19.88 1.50 2.36
C ILE A 389 19.15 2.73 1.87
N SER A 390 17.99 3.01 2.47
CA SER A 390 17.16 4.17 2.17
C SER A 390 16.87 4.95 3.46
N ALA A 391 16.77 6.27 3.35
CA ALA A 391 16.32 7.12 4.44
C ALA A 391 15.42 8.22 3.88
N ASN A 392 14.43 8.65 4.67
CA ASN A 392 13.55 9.74 4.28
C ASN A 392 13.17 10.65 5.44
N VAL A 393 12.69 11.84 5.07
CA VAL A 393 11.97 12.76 5.93
C VAL A 393 10.62 13.05 5.29
N THR A 394 9.56 12.91 6.07
CA THR A 394 8.18 13.12 5.64
C THR A 394 7.56 14.29 6.39
N PHE A 395 6.88 15.16 5.65
CA PHE A 395 6.14 16.31 6.18
C PHE A 395 4.68 16.26 5.72
N TRP A 396 3.75 16.40 6.64
CA TRP A 396 2.31 16.52 6.38
C TRP A 396 1.89 17.98 6.56
N PRO A 397 1.74 18.75 5.47
CA PRO A 397 1.15 20.11 5.53
C PRO A 397 -0.25 20.08 6.15
N THR A 398 -1.06 19.11 5.72
CA THR A 398 -2.41 18.82 6.21
C THR A 398 -2.60 17.30 6.32
N GLU A 399 -3.75 16.84 6.75
CA GLU A 399 -4.15 15.43 6.71
C GLU A 399 -4.37 14.89 5.28
N PHE A 400 -4.55 15.78 4.30
CA PHE A 400 -4.81 15.46 2.89
C PHE A 400 -3.58 15.60 2.00
N SER A 401 -2.42 15.91 2.55
CA SER A 401 -1.22 16.10 1.75
C SER A 401 0.05 15.66 2.47
N ARG A 402 0.96 15.07 1.72
CA ARG A 402 2.24 14.56 2.22
C ARG A 402 3.36 14.92 1.25
N LEU A 403 4.44 15.47 1.79
CA LEU A 403 5.71 15.68 1.10
C LEU A 403 6.74 14.72 1.70
N ARG A 404 7.52 14.05 0.86
CA ARG A 404 8.58 13.15 1.30
C ARG A 404 9.85 13.42 0.50
N LEU A 405 10.95 13.61 1.20
CA LEU A 405 12.31 13.64 0.63
C LEU A 405 13.01 12.35 1.03
N GLN A 406 13.39 11.54 0.05
CA GLN A 406 14.05 10.25 0.24
C GLN A 406 15.37 10.21 -0.49
N ALA A 407 16.36 9.52 0.08
CA ALA A 407 17.61 9.18 -0.58
C ALA A 407 17.93 7.71 -0.33
N ALA A 408 18.59 7.07 -1.30
CA ALA A 408 18.99 5.67 -1.18
C ALA A 408 20.32 5.41 -1.85
N THR A 409 21.00 4.34 -1.41
CA THR A 409 22.19 3.78 -2.04
C THR A 409 22.00 2.29 -2.25
N ASP A 410 22.25 1.83 -3.47
CA ASP A 410 22.23 0.43 -3.87
C ASP A 410 23.65 -0.08 -4.06
N ARG A 411 23.96 -1.23 -3.47
CA ARG A 411 25.16 -2.04 -3.76
C ARG A 411 24.72 -3.32 -4.43
N VAL A 412 25.04 -3.39 -5.69
CA VAL A 412 24.61 -4.47 -6.60
C VAL A 412 25.85 -5.28 -6.96
N GLY A 413 25.90 -6.53 -6.55
CA GLY A 413 27.10 -7.34 -6.69
C GLY A 413 27.56 -7.64 -8.12
N TRP A 414 26.72 -7.37 -9.13
CA TRP A 414 27.06 -7.47 -10.55
C TRP A 414 27.38 -6.10 -11.21
N ARG A 415 27.42 -5.02 -10.41
CA ARG A 415 27.88 -3.68 -10.84
C ARG A 415 29.14 -3.30 -10.08
N SER A 416 30.02 -2.55 -10.74
CA SER A 416 31.32 -2.16 -10.15
C SER A 416 31.20 -1.05 -9.12
N GLU A 417 30.21 -0.17 -9.26
CA GLU A 417 30.02 0.99 -8.42
C GLU A 417 28.63 0.97 -7.77
N PRO A 418 28.46 1.60 -6.60
CA PRO A 418 27.14 1.76 -6.01
C PRO A 418 26.31 2.77 -6.78
N ASP A 419 25.01 2.52 -6.87
CA ASP A 419 24.03 3.45 -7.42
C ASP A 419 23.41 4.29 -6.30
N TYR A 420 23.11 5.56 -6.62
CA TYR A 420 22.43 6.48 -5.72
C TYR A 420 21.13 6.97 -6.35
N SER A 421 20.11 7.13 -5.53
CA SER A 421 18.84 7.70 -5.94
C SER A 421 18.31 8.70 -4.91
N ALA A 422 17.59 9.71 -5.39
CA ALA A 422 16.90 10.67 -4.55
C ALA A 422 15.52 10.98 -5.13
N PHE A 423 14.53 11.09 -4.25
CA PHE A 423 13.13 11.35 -4.60
C PHE A 423 12.57 12.49 -3.76
N LEU A 424 11.88 13.42 -4.39
CA LEU A 424 10.96 14.34 -3.72
C LEU A 424 9.56 14.01 -4.21
N THR A 425 8.71 13.46 -3.33
CA THR A 425 7.34 13.08 -3.69
C THR A 425 6.32 14.02 -3.06
N LEU A 426 5.25 14.27 -3.80
CA LEU A 426 4.03 14.93 -3.33
C LEU A 426 2.86 13.97 -3.50
N GLU A 427 2.15 13.74 -2.42
CA GLU A 427 0.88 13.02 -2.39
C GLU A 427 -0.23 14.00 -2.01
N ALA A 428 -1.36 13.90 -2.69
CA ALA A 428 -2.57 14.66 -2.38
C ALA A 428 -3.79 13.74 -2.42
N VAL A 429 -4.60 13.79 -1.36
CA VAL A 429 -5.77 12.93 -1.17
C VAL A 429 -7.03 13.77 -1.20
N MET A 430 -8.07 13.30 -1.90
CA MET A 430 -9.39 13.92 -1.96
C MET A 430 -10.47 12.86 -1.73
N GLY A 431 -11.47 13.18 -0.92
CA GLY A 431 -12.62 12.30 -0.64
C GLY A 431 -12.52 11.56 0.70
N ALA A 432 -13.42 10.59 0.89
CA ALA A 432 -13.44 9.74 2.07
C ALA A 432 -12.28 8.73 1.98
N HIS A 433 -11.18 9.05 2.61
CA HIS A 433 -10.05 8.12 2.68
C HIS A 433 -10.37 7.02 3.69
N GLY A 434 -10.49 5.77 3.22
CA GLY A 434 -10.66 4.61 4.09
C GLY A 434 -9.51 4.52 5.11
N ALA A 435 -9.82 4.14 6.35
CA ALA A 435 -8.78 3.87 7.35
C ALA A 435 -7.89 2.74 6.83
N HIS A 436 -6.59 3.00 6.74
CA HIS A 436 -5.63 1.95 6.40
C HIS A 436 -5.70 0.81 7.40
N ALA A 437 -5.69 -0.42 6.90
CA ALA A 437 -5.61 -1.60 7.74
C ALA A 437 -4.37 -1.51 8.64
N PHE A 438 -4.55 -1.88 9.88
CA PHE A 438 -3.52 -1.79 10.93
C PHE A 438 -2.37 -2.74 10.64
#